data_b5eed2982bb8bf8ac3286bc1a2511eb0
#
_entry.id   b5eed2982bb8bf8ac3286bc1a2511eb0
#
_cell.length_a   1.000
_cell.length_b   1.000
_cell.length_c   1.000
_cell.angle_alpha   90.00
_cell.angle_beta   90.00
_cell.angle_gamma   90.00
#
_symmetry.space_group_name_H-M   'P 1'
#
loop_
_entity.id
_entity.type
_entity.pdbx_description
1 polymer ?
#
loop_
_entity_poly.entity_id
_entity_poly.type
_entity_poly.pdbx_seq_one_letter_code
_entity_poly.pdbx_strand_id
1 'polypeptide(L)'
;MNNIILILSILFISSSFNIEKDKSTNTLQTKIKAYELTSATLAAGKLMRVDSFPSKNITPRPIDVWLPENYSPKKKYAVLYMHDGQNLFDSLSTWNKQEWMIDEHATRLMKEGITRDFIVVGIHNIPQIRWQDLFPQKAMNYMDKTIKDEVYKNAAKNNFSTDFKGDAYLQFMIEELKPYIDKTYFVHTNKENTFVAGSSMGGLMSMYAISEYPNVFQGAACVSTHWVGAMPQKNNPFPKAIFSYVAKHIPNAESHKIYFDYGNKTLDQFYPQYASTVDSIYTNNGYTENNFRNIFYSNTNHSERYWQKRVDVPLTFLLKK
;
A
#
# COMPACT_ATOMS: atom_id res chain seq x y z
N MET A 1 79.41 -44.21 -28.11
CA MET A 1 77.99 -44.58 -28.08
C MET A 1 77.25 -43.35 -27.59
N ASN A 2 76.84 -42.50 -28.52
CA ASN A 2 76.27 -41.19 -28.29
C ASN A 2 74.76 -41.27 -28.38
N ASN A 3 74.06 -40.96 -27.28
CA ASN A 3 72.59 -40.78 -27.25
C ASN A 3 72.28 -39.31 -27.53
N ILE A 4 71.67 -39.08 -28.71
CA ILE A 4 71.11 -37.76 -29.04
C ILE A 4 69.70 -37.69 -28.51
N ILE A 5 69.47 -36.74 -27.57
CA ILE A 5 68.16 -36.40 -27.07
C ILE A 5 67.57 -35.30 -27.94
N LEU A 6 66.49 -35.66 -28.66
CA LEU A 6 65.74 -34.76 -29.50
C LEU A 6 64.71 -34.00 -28.59
N ILE A 7 64.89 -32.68 -28.43
CA ILE A 7 63.95 -31.79 -27.68
C ILE A 7 62.92 -31.31 -28.70
N LEU A 8 61.67 -31.78 -28.58
CA LEU A 8 60.52 -31.26 -29.31
C LEU A 8 60.00 -30.04 -28.58
N SER A 9 60.20 -28.85 -29.12
CA SER A 9 59.58 -27.62 -28.67
C SER A 9 58.14 -27.52 -29.18
N ILE A 10 57.18 -27.69 -28.28
CA ILE A 10 55.75 -27.47 -28.57
C ILE A 10 55.45 -25.98 -28.40
N LEU A 11 55.20 -25.29 -29.53
CA LEU A 11 54.65 -23.93 -29.52
C LEU A 11 53.18 -24.00 -29.10
N PHE A 12 52.88 -23.48 -27.93
CA PHE A 12 51.50 -23.17 -27.53
C PHE A 12 51.10 -21.86 -28.20
N ILE A 13 50.27 -21.93 -29.23
CA ILE A 13 49.56 -20.78 -29.78
C ILE A 13 48.33 -20.55 -28.85
N SER A 14 48.44 -19.59 -27.96
CA SER A 14 47.30 -19.10 -27.17
C SER A 14 46.43 -18.23 -28.06
N SER A 15 45.40 -18.83 -28.66
CA SER A 15 44.30 -18.08 -29.27
C SER A 15 43.44 -17.50 -28.17
N SER A 16 43.62 -16.21 -27.90
CA SER A 16 42.74 -15.41 -27.04
C SER A 16 41.36 -15.30 -27.72
N PHE A 17 40.43 -16.13 -27.30
CA PHE A 17 39.03 -15.91 -27.62
C PHE A 17 38.54 -14.70 -26.82
N ASN A 18 38.48 -13.55 -27.45
CA ASN A 18 37.71 -12.43 -26.98
C ASN A 18 36.22 -12.80 -27.02
N ILE A 19 35.68 -13.19 -25.88
CA ILE A 19 34.23 -13.25 -25.71
C ILE A 19 33.78 -11.80 -25.61
N GLU A 20 33.38 -11.20 -26.72
CA GLU A 20 32.55 -10.02 -26.73
C GLU A 20 31.27 -10.38 -25.98
N LYS A 21 31.17 -9.87 -24.72
CA LYS A 21 29.89 -9.83 -23.99
C LYS A 21 28.96 -8.94 -24.78
N ASP A 22 28.12 -9.57 -25.58
CA ASP A 22 27.00 -8.93 -26.24
C ASP A 22 26.12 -8.29 -25.18
N LYS A 23 26.28 -6.97 -24.98
CA LYS A 23 25.47 -6.12 -24.11
C LYS A 23 24.18 -5.73 -24.82
N SER A 24 23.45 -6.69 -25.34
CA SER A 24 22.09 -6.42 -25.81
C SER A 24 21.04 -6.92 -24.82
N THR A 25 21.15 -6.49 -23.58
CA THR A 25 19.96 -6.37 -22.75
C THR A 25 19.27 -5.03 -23.06
N ASN A 26 18.79 -4.92 -24.26
CA ASN A 26 17.80 -3.93 -24.65
C ASN A 26 16.46 -4.40 -24.08
N THR A 27 16.33 -4.38 -22.75
CA THR A 27 15.04 -4.40 -22.06
C THR A 27 14.33 -3.15 -22.57
N LEU A 28 13.32 -3.33 -23.41
CA LEU A 28 12.31 -2.34 -23.71
C LEU A 28 11.67 -1.94 -22.37
N GLN A 29 12.31 -1.01 -21.65
CA GLN A 29 11.70 -0.28 -20.58
C GLN A 29 10.62 0.55 -21.27
N THR A 30 9.41 0.01 -21.30
CA THR A 30 8.23 0.75 -21.74
C THR A 30 8.23 2.04 -20.92
N LYS A 31 8.50 3.18 -21.57
CA LYS A 31 8.58 4.47 -20.87
C LYS A 31 7.21 4.73 -20.26
N ILE A 32 7.12 4.70 -18.94
CA ILE A 32 5.87 4.97 -18.22
C ILE A 32 5.42 6.38 -18.61
N LYS A 33 4.22 6.49 -19.20
CA LYS A 33 3.67 7.75 -19.70
C LYS A 33 2.56 8.20 -18.75
N ALA A 34 2.84 9.19 -17.91
CA ALA A 34 1.82 9.90 -17.17
C ALA A 34 1.27 11.07 -18.00
N TYR A 35 -0.02 11.38 -17.86
CA TYR A 35 -0.68 12.52 -18.46
C TYR A 35 -1.66 13.16 -17.46
N GLU A 36 -1.99 14.42 -17.65
CA GLU A 36 -3.00 15.11 -16.85
C GLU A 36 -4.41 14.62 -17.23
N LEU A 37 -5.14 14.07 -16.27
CA LEU A 37 -6.51 13.60 -16.46
C LEU A 37 -7.50 14.77 -16.36
N THR A 38 -7.64 15.52 -17.46
CA THR A 38 -8.47 16.72 -17.52
C THR A 38 -9.98 16.46 -17.46
N SER A 39 -10.40 15.20 -17.60
CA SER A 39 -11.81 14.80 -17.47
C SER A 39 -12.25 14.57 -16.02
N ALA A 40 -11.32 14.53 -15.06
CA ALA A 40 -11.66 14.42 -13.65
C ALA A 40 -12.23 15.74 -13.12
N THR A 41 -13.28 15.66 -12.32
CA THR A 41 -13.86 16.80 -11.64
C THR A 41 -13.20 16.93 -10.26
N LEU A 42 -12.28 17.87 -10.14
CA LEU A 42 -11.53 18.13 -8.90
C LEU A 42 -11.95 19.44 -8.27
N ALA A 43 -11.98 19.52 -6.95
CA ALA A 43 -12.16 20.81 -6.25
C ALA A 43 -10.91 21.69 -6.38
N ALA A 44 -9.72 21.10 -6.41
CA ALA A 44 -8.46 21.82 -6.60
C ALA A 44 -7.32 20.89 -7.03
N GLY A 45 -6.26 21.48 -7.58
CA GLY A 45 -5.06 20.74 -7.98
C GLY A 45 -5.16 20.08 -9.35
N LYS A 46 -4.34 19.06 -9.58
CA LYS A 46 -4.24 18.31 -10.84
C LYS A 46 -4.13 16.84 -10.56
N LEU A 47 -4.74 16.01 -11.42
CA LEU A 47 -4.64 14.55 -11.36
C LEU A 47 -3.80 14.06 -12.55
N MET A 48 -2.65 13.48 -12.25
CA MET A 48 -1.77 12.84 -13.23
C MET A 48 -2.07 11.35 -13.25
N ARG A 49 -2.34 10.76 -14.42
CA ARG A 49 -2.70 9.34 -14.56
C ARG A 49 -1.67 8.55 -15.35
N VAL A 50 -1.39 7.35 -14.89
CA VAL A 50 -0.81 6.26 -15.66
C VAL A 50 -1.87 5.17 -15.78
N ASP A 51 -2.45 4.94 -16.96
CA ASP A 51 -3.58 3.99 -17.14
C ASP A 51 -3.23 2.56 -16.82
N SER A 52 -1.99 2.16 -17.06
CA SER A 52 -1.52 0.79 -16.82
C SER A 52 -0.06 0.86 -16.39
N PHE A 53 0.15 1.05 -15.08
CA PHE A 53 1.49 1.06 -14.52
C PHE A 53 2.07 -0.35 -14.61
N PRO A 54 3.21 -0.55 -15.30
CA PRO A 54 3.78 -1.87 -15.49
C PRO A 54 4.31 -2.43 -14.17
N SER A 55 4.14 -3.73 -13.96
CA SER A 55 4.67 -4.42 -12.80
C SER A 55 5.14 -5.81 -13.15
N LYS A 56 6.19 -6.26 -12.48
CA LYS A 56 6.68 -7.65 -12.49
C LYS A 56 6.01 -8.48 -11.39
N ASN A 57 5.47 -7.81 -10.39
CA ASN A 57 4.97 -8.43 -9.16
C ASN A 57 3.47 -8.68 -9.20
N ILE A 58 2.70 -7.77 -9.79
CA ILE A 58 1.24 -7.82 -9.80
C ILE A 58 0.67 -7.45 -11.18
N THR A 59 -0.61 -7.68 -11.37
CA THR A 59 -1.33 -7.23 -12.57
C THR A 59 -1.23 -5.71 -12.70
N PRO A 60 -0.78 -5.18 -13.87
CA PRO A 60 -0.73 -3.74 -14.13
C PRO A 60 -2.08 -3.06 -13.88
N ARG A 61 -2.01 -1.83 -13.32
CA ARG A 61 -3.21 -1.11 -12.90
C ARG A 61 -3.05 0.40 -13.05
N PRO A 62 -4.14 1.17 -13.08
CA PRO A 62 -4.03 2.62 -13.08
C PRO A 62 -3.43 3.15 -11.78
N ILE A 63 -2.62 4.21 -11.93
CA ILE A 63 -2.08 4.99 -10.81
C ILE A 63 -2.43 6.44 -11.06
N ASP A 64 -3.04 7.06 -10.07
CA ASP A 64 -3.33 8.48 -10.03
C ASP A 64 -2.39 9.19 -9.07
N VAL A 65 -1.87 10.34 -9.48
CA VAL A 65 -1.07 11.20 -8.60
C VAL A 65 -1.73 12.56 -8.55
N TRP A 66 -2.34 12.87 -7.43
CA TRP A 66 -2.89 14.20 -7.19
C TRP A 66 -1.78 15.15 -6.72
N LEU A 67 -1.69 16.28 -7.38
CA LEU A 67 -0.77 17.37 -7.11
C LEU A 67 -1.54 18.60 -6.65
N PRO A 68 -1.19 19.25 -5.52
CA PRO A 68 -1.88 20.44 -5.07
C PRO A 68 -1.74 21.59 -6.07
N GLU A 69 -2.65 22.55 -6.04
CA GLU A 69 -2.71 23.69 -6.95
C GLU A 69 -1.37 24.46 -7.03
N ASN A 70 -0.71 24.59 -5.90
CA ASN A 70 0.58 25.28 -5.80
C ASN A 70 1.80 24.35 -5.91
N TYR A 71 1.64 23.16 -6.52
CA TYR A 71 2.75 22.24 -6.74
C TYR A 71 3.87 22.89 -7.55
N SER A 72 5.11 22.79 -7.05
CA SER A 72 6.25 23.50 -7.60
C SER A 72 7.56 22.72 -7.41
N PRO A 73 8.50 22.79 -8.36
CA PRO A 73 9.83 22.21 -8.21
C PRO A 73 10.72 22.94 -7.18
N LYS A 74 10.26 24.06 -6.63
CA LYS A 74 11.01 24.85 -5.65
C LYS A 74 10.94 24.29 -4.22
N LYS A 75 10.08 23.32 -3.95
CA LYS A 75 9.93 22.66 -2.66
C LYS A 75 9.67 21.16 -2.82
N LYS A 76 9.86 20.42 -1.74
CA LYS A 76 9.56 18.99 -1.69
C LYS A 76 8.29 18.73 -0.89
N TYR A 77 7.57 17.69 -1.28
CA TYR A 77 6.29 17.28 -0.73
C TYR A 77 6.41 15.94 -0.02
N ALA A 78 5.67 15.75 1.06
CA ALA A 78 5.44 14.42 1.60
C ALA A 78 4.59 13.59 0.62
N VAL A 79 4.60 12.27 0.77
CA VAL A 79 3.83 11.36 -0.09
C VAL A 79 2.87 10.53 0.75
N LEU A 80 1.60 10.57 0.40
CA LEU A 80 0.56 9.69 0.93
C LEU A 80 0.14 8.70 -0.16
N TYR A 81 0.47 7.42 0.03
CA TYR A 81 -0.01 6.34 -0.81
C TYR A 81 -1.39 5.90 -0.32
N MET A 82 -2.38 5.85 -1.20
CA MET A 82 -3.74 5.44 -0.86
C MET A 82 -4.22 4.28 -1.74
N HIS A 83 -4.74 3.25 -1.07
CA HIS A 83 -5.38 2.13 -1.76
C HIS A 83 -6.74 2.54 -2.30
N ASP A 84 -7.27 1.76 -3.27
CA ASP A 84 -8.56 2.01 -3.92
C ASP A 84 -8.63 3.38 -4.61
N GLY A 85 -7.55 3.74 -5.32
CA GLY A 85 -7.29 5.06 -5.90
C GLY A 85 -8.41 5.64 -6.75
N GLN A 86 -9.22 4.78 -7.38
CA GLN A 86 -10.37 5.20 -8.19
C GLN A 86 -11.48 5.91 -7.40
N ASN A 87 -11.50 5.78 -6.07
CA ASN A 87 -12.57 6.31 -5.22
C ASN A 87 -12.16 7.61 -4.48
N LEU A 88 -11.02 8.21 -4.78
CA LEU A 88 -10.45 9.26 -3.94
C LEU A 88 -10.91 10.68 -4.30
N PHE A 89 -11.12 10.98 -5.60
CA PHE A 89 -11.11 12.36 -6.09
C PHE A 89 -12.33 12.78 -6.92
N ASP A 90 -13.09 11.86 -7.51
CA ASP A 90 -14.18 12.19 -8.44
C ASP A 90 -15.29 11.15 -8.38
N SER A 91 -16.39 11.50 -7.72
CA SER A 91 -17.58 10.64 -7.59
C SER A 91 -18.25 10.33 -8.90
N LEU A 92 -18.08 11.16 -9.94
CA LEU A 92 -18.69 10.91 -11.25
C LEU A 92 -18.06 9.70 -11.94
N SER A 93 -16.80 9.41 -11.65
CA SER A 93 -16.04 8.27 -12.20
C SER A 93 -16.24 6.96 -11.42
N THR A 94 -16.75 7.02 -10.18
CA THR A 94 -16.91 5.83 -9.33
C THR A 94 -18.18 5.05 -9.63
N TRP A 95 -18.15 3.73 -9.38
CA TRP A 95 -19.28 2.83 -9.62
C TRP A 95 -20.51 3.16 -8.75
N ASN A 96 -20.30 3.65 -7.53
CA ASN A 96 -21.33 3.95 -6.53
C ASN A 96 -21.63 5.46 -6.38
N LYS A 97 -21.03 6.30 -7.25
CA LYS A 97 -21.15 7.75 -7.23
C LYS A 97 -20.80 8.37 -5.87
N GLN A 98 -19.78 7.82 -5.22
CA GLN A 98 -19.23 8.30 -3.96
C GLN A 98 -17.70 8.40 -4.08
N GLU A 99 -17.12 9.32 -3.33
CA GLU A 99 -15.68 9.55 -3.26
C GLU A 99 -15.25 9.89 -1.84
N TRP A 100 -13.92 10.00 -1.63
CA TRP A 100 -13.34 10.37 -0.36
C TRP A 100 -13.17 11.88 -0.19
N MET A 101 -13.33 12.68 -1.22
CA MET A 101 -13.08 14.13 -1.22
C MET A 101 -11.65 14.48 -0.75
N ILE A 102 -10.67 13.75 -1.23
CA ILE A 102 -9.28 13.89 -0.77
C ILE A 102 -8.68 15.24 -1.20
N ASP A 103 -8.96 15.70 -2.41
CA ASP A 103 -8.45 16.97 -2.93
C ASP A 103 -9.03 18.18 -2.19
N GLU A 104 -10.31 18.15 -1.77
CA GLU A 104 -10.92 19.18 -0.93
C GLU A 104 -10.24 19.24 0.44
N HIS A 105 -10.18 18.10 1.13
CA HIS A 105 -9.61 18.03 2.48
C HIS A 105 -8.12 18.34 2.49
N ALA A 106 -7.34 17.78 1.57
CA ALA A 106 -5.91 18.04 1.44
C ALA A 106 -5.64 19.52 1.15
N THR A 107 -6.38 20.11 0.20
CA THR A 107 -6.24 21.54 -0.14
C THR A 107 -6.53 22.42 1.07
N ARG A 108 -7.64 22.19 1.76
CA ARG A 108 -8.03 22.93 2.96
C ARG A 108 -6.97 22.84 4.04
N LEU A 109 -6.56 21.60 4.41
CA LEU A 109 -5.62 21.37 5.50
C LEU A 109 -4.22 21.98 5.24
N MET A 110 -3.73 21.92 4.00
CA MET A 110 -2.48 22.57 3.62
C MET A 110 -2.60 24.10 3.63
N LYS A 111 -3.72 24.65 3.11
CA LYS A 111 -3.98 26.11 3.07
C LYS A 111 -4.10 26.69 4.48
N GLU A 112 -4.72 25.98 5.41
CA GLU A 112 -4.84 26.34 6.81
C GLU A 112 -3.53 26.12 7.61
N GLY A 113 -2.50 25.54 6.99
CA GLY A 113 -1.22 25.25 7.65
C GLY A 113 -1.26 24.15 8.69
N ILE A 114 -2.33 23.35 8.71
CA ILE A 114 -2.52 22.22 9.65
C ILE A 114 -1.59 21.06 9.29
N THR A 115 -1.48 20.75 8.01
CA THR A 115 -0.59 19.70 7.50
C THR A 115 0.61 20.30 6.76
N ARG A 116 1.66 19.49 6.67
CA ARG A 116 2.73 19.73 5.70
C ARG A 116 2.19 19.64 4.27
N ASP A 117 2.95 20.18 3.31
CA ASP A 117 2.61 20.01 1.90
C ASP A 117 2.84 18.54 1.49
N PHE A 118 1.86 17.95 0.81
CA PHE A 118 1.95 16.56 0.36
C PHE A 118 1.25 16.34 -0.98
N ILE A 119 1.62 15.26 -1.64
CA ILE A 119 0.93 14.70 -2.81
C ILE A 119 0.24 13.39 -2.41
N VAL A 120 -0.76 12.99 -3.18
CA VAL A 120 -1.46 11.71 -2.96
C VAL A 120 -1.26 10.79 -4.16
N VAL A 121 -0.82 9.57 -3.90
CA VAL A 121 -0.65 8.52 -4.91
C VAL A 121 -1.75 7.50 -4.74
N GLY A 122 -2.78 7.58 -5.57
CA GLY A 122 -3.93 6.66 -5.60
C GLY A 122 -3.61 5.40 -6.41
N ILE A 123 -3.58 4.26 -5.74
CA ILE A 123 -3.36 2.95 -6.36
C ILE A 123 -4.71 2.32 -6.62
N HIS A 124 -5.12 2.20 -7.90
CA HIS A 124 -6.40 1.59 -8.24
C HIS A 124 -6.40 0.11 -7.87
N ASN A 125 -7.54 -0.40 -7.42
CA ASN A 125 -7.75 -1.82 -7.30
C ASN A 125 -8.26 -2.42 -8.62
N ILE A 126 -8.16 -3.74 -8.74
CA ILE A 126 -8.82 -4.56 -9.75
C ILE A 126 -9.90 -5.35 -8.98
N PRO A 127 -11.21 -5.05 -9.16
CA PRO A 127 -12.27 -5.59 -8.31
C PRO A 127 -12.25 -7.11 -8.13
N GLN A 128 -11.93 -7.85 -9.20
CA GLN A 128 -11.94 -9.32 -9.23
C GLN A 128 -10.85 -9.95 -8.35
N ILE A 129 -9.75 -9.23 -8.10
CA ILE A 129 -8.60 -9.71 -7.32
C ILE A 129 -8.27 -8.80 -6.14
N ARG A 130 -9.12 -7.81 -5.83
CA ARG A 130 -8.89 -6.84 -4.75
C ARG A 130 -8.66 -7.52 -3.40
N TRP A 131 -9.43 -8.55 -3.10
CA TRP A 131 -9.28 -9.27 -1.84
C TRP A 131 -7.92 -9.97 -1.73
N GLN A 132 -7.47 -10.62 -2.81
CA GLN A 132 -6.18 -11.32 -2.86
C GLN A 132 -5.01 -10.34 -2.75
N ASP A 133 -5.09 -9.21 -3.47
CA ASP A 133 -4.04 -8.19 -3.47
C ASP A 133 -3.91 -7.47 -2.12
N LEU A 134 -5.03 -7.21 -1.43
CA LEU A 134 -5.05 -6.41 -0.21
C LEU A 134 -5.13 -7.25 1.09
N PHE A 135 -5.04 -8.58 0.99
CA PHE A 135 -5.00 -9.44 2.17
C PHE A 135 -3.58 -9.51 2.76
N PRO A 136 -3.40 -9.38 4.10
CA PRO A 136 -2.11 -9.50 4.77
C PRO A 136 -1.62 -10.95 4.71
N GLN A 137 -0.94 -11.32 3.63
CA GLN A 137 -0.63 -12.69 3.24
C GLN A 137 0.06 -13.48 4.35
N LYS A 138 1.02 -12.87 5.06
CA LYS A 138 1.77 -13.55 6.14
C LYS A 138 0.92 -13.84 7.37
N ALA A 139 -0.25 -13.21 7.52
CA ALA A 139 -1.18 -13.59 8.59
C ALA A 139 -1.60 -15.06 8.49
N MET A 140 -1.62 -15.64 7.28
CA MET A 140 -1.91 -17.07 7.08
C MET A 140 -0.90 -18.00 7.74
N ASN A 141 0.29 -17.52 8.09
CA ASN A 141 1.31 -18.31 8.80
C ASN A 141 0.98 -18.45 10.30
N TYR A 142 0.06 -17.63 10.81
CA TYR A 142 -0.43 -17.65 12.20
C TYR A 142 -1.75 -18.42 12.35
N MET A 143 -2.23 -19.01 11.28
CA MET A 143 -3.40 -19.88 11.31
C MET A 143 -2.97 -21.31 11.56
N ASP A 144 -3.70 -22.01 12.44
CA ASP A 144 -3.51 -23.44 12.65
C ASP A 144 -3.58 -24.20 11.32
N LYS A 145 -2.69 -25.20 11.14
CA LYS A 145 -2.58 -25.91 9.87
C LYS A 145 -3.90 -26.56 9.43
N THR A 146 -4.58 -27.21 10.35
CA THR A 146 -5.86 -27.89 10.07
C THR A 146 -6.91 -26.88 9.62
N ILE A 147 -7.01 -25.76 10.34
CA ILE A 147 -7.94 -24.66 10.00
C ILE A 147 -7.58 -24.05 8.65
N LYS A 148 -6.31 -23.84 8.38
CA LYS A 148 -5.81 -23.30 7.11
C LYS A 148 -6.17 -24.22 5.93
N ASP A 149 -5.97 -25.53 6.09
CA ASP A 149 -6.30 -26.55 5.09
C ASP A 149 -7.83 -26.55 4.82
N GLU A 150 -8.66 -26.39 5.86
CA GLU A 150 -10.12 -26.26 5.73
C GLU A 150 -10.52 -24.98 4.99
N VAL A 151 -9.88 -23.84 5.28
CA VAL A 151 -10.10 -22.57 4.56
C VAL A 151 -9.82 -22.76 3.07
N TYR A 152 -8.69 -23.34 2.70
CA TYR A 152 -8.34 -23.58 1.31
C TYR A 152 -9.29 -24.56 0.62
N LYS A 153 -9.68 -25.65 1.30
CA LYS A 153 -10.65 -26.62 0.78
C LYS A 153 -12.03 -25.99 0.54
N ASN A 154 -12.50 -25.17 1.49
CA ASN A 154 -13.78 -24.49 1.36
C ASN A 154 -13.77 -23.43 0.26
N ALA A 155 -12.68 -22.67 0.12
CA ALA A 155 -12.52 -21.71 -0.95
C ALA A 155 -12.53 -22.40 -2.32
N ALA A 156 -11.78 -23.48 -2.50
CA ALA A 156 -11.73 -24.25 -3.74
C ALA A 156 -13.11 -24.84 -4.10
N LYS A 157 -13.86 -25.34 -3.12
CA LYS A 157 -15.22 -25.87 -3.30
C LYS A 157 -16.19 -24.79 -3.82
N ASN A 158 -15.97 -23.53 -3.46
CA ASN A 158 -16.79 -22.39 -3.85
C ASN A 158 -16.20 -21.60 -5.02
N ASN A 159 -15.20 -22.14 -5.73
CA ASN A 159 -14.48 -21.48 -6.82
C ASN A 159 -13.89 -20.11 -6.42
N PHE A 160 -13.48 -19.99 -5.17
CA PHE A 160 -12.88 -18.78 -4.62
C PHE A 160 -11.36 -18.89 -4.56
N SER A 161 -10.65 -17.96 -5.17
CA SER A 161 -9.19 -18.00 -5.17
C SER A 161 -8.61 -17.57 -3.82
N THR A 162 -7.70 -18.37 -3.28
CA THR A 162 -6.86 -18.07 -2.12
C THR A 162 -5.41 -17.79 -2.51
N ASP A 163 -5.17 -17.46 -3.77
CA ASP A 163 -3.85 -17.03 -4.25
C ASP A 163 -3.58 -15.60 -3.79
N PHE A 164 -3.26 -15.46 -2.50
CA PHE A 164 -2.97 -14.16 -1.91
C PHE A 164 -1.72 -13.54 -2.51
N LYS A 165 -1.80 -12.25 -2.81
CA LYS A 165 -0.76 -11.44 -3.45
C LYS A 165 -0.31 -10.25 -2.59
N GLY A 166 -0.66 -10.22 -1.31
CA GLY A 166 -0.33 -9.11 -0.41
C GLY A 166 1.16 -8.80 -0.37
N ASP A 167 2.03 -9.81 -0.33
CA ASP A 167 3.48 -9.61 -0.38
C ASP A 167 3.93 -9.04 -1.72
N ALA A 168 3.43 -9.59 -2.82
CA ALA A 168 3.73 -9.10 -4.17
C ALA A 168 3.20 -7.67 -4.40
N TYR A 169 2.04 -7.34 -3.84
CA TYR A 169 1.48 -5.99 -3.88
C TYR A 169 2.37 -4.99 -3.13
N LEU A 170 2.89 -5.35 -1.96
CA LEU A 170 3.84 -4.51 -1.24
C LEU A 170 5.17 -4.38 -1.99
N GLN A 171 5.69 -5.46 -2.57
CA GLN A 171 6.89 -5.38 -3.42
C GLN A 171 6.68 -4.43 -4.59
N PHE A 172 5.53 -4.50 -5.27
CA PHE A 172 5.17 -3.52 -6.30
C PHE A 172 5.23 -2.08 -5.76
N MET A 173 4.61 -1.81 -4.61
CA MET A 173 4.61 -0.47 -4.03
C MET A 173 6.03 0.04 -3.74
N ILE A 174 6.88 -0.80 -3.18
CA ILE A 174 8.20 -0.40 -2.66
C ILE A 174 9.30 -0.44 -3.72
N GLU A 175 9.28 -1.43 -4.60
CA GLU A 175 10.37 -1.68 -5.55
C GLU A 175 10.11 -1.08 -6.94
N GLU A 176 8.84 -0.79 -7.27
CA GLU A 176 8.45 -0.30 -8.59
C GLU A 176 7.79 1.08 -8.53
N LEU A 177 6.68 1.21 -7.77
CA LEU A 177 5.91 2.45 -7.74
C LEU A 177 6.64 3.57 -6.98
N LYS A 178 7.12 3.32 -5.76
CA LYS A 178 7.81 4.35 -4.97
C LYS A 178 9.04 4.91 -5.70
N PRO A 179 9.95 4.12 -6.28
CA PRO A 179 11.09 4.64 -7.04
C PRO A 179 10.66 5.50 -8.25
N TYR A 180 9.55 5.16 -8.89
CA TYR A 180 8.99 5.98 -9.97
C TYR A 180 8.49 7.33 -9.45
N ILE A 181 7.74 7.34 -8.36
CA ILE A 181 7.23 8.57 -7.73
C ILE A 181 8.39 9.45 -7.27
N ASP A 182 9.36 8.88 -6.56
CA ASP A 182 10.54 9.58 -6.04
C ASP A 182 11.39 10.24 -7.15
N LYS A 183 11.43 9.62 -8.32
CA LYS A 183 12.16 10.12 -9.49
C LYS A 183 11.37 11.16 -10.30
N THR A 184 10.04 11.03 -10.34
CA THR A 184 9.19 11.81 -11.25
C THR A 184 8.70 13.09 -10.62
N TYR A 185 8.46 13.09 -9.31
CA TYR A 185 7.87 14.22 -8.59
C TYR A 185 8.85 14.82 -7.58
N PHE A 186 8.67 16.11 -7.24
CA PHE A 186 9.49 16.80 -6.24
C PHE A 186 9.05 16.43 -4.82
N VAL A 187 9.45 15.26 -4.38
CA VAL A 187 9.05 14.69 -3.09
C VAL A 187 10.24 14.45 -2.16
N HIS A 188 9.95 14.37 -0.87
CA HIS A 188 10.87 13.76 0.08
C HIS A 188 10.82 12.24 -0.09
N THR A 189 11.98 11.59 -0.08
CA THR A 189 12.11 10.14 -0.32
C THR A 189 12.29 9.33 0.96
N ASN A 190 12.47 10.02 2.09
CA ASN A 190 12.72 9.45 3.40
C ASN A 190 11.44 9.00 4.10
N LYS A 191 11.60 8.12 5.10
CA LYS A 191 10.51 7.55 5.88
C LYS A 191 9.59 8.62 6.49
N GLU A 192 10.19 9.67 7.08
CA GLU A 192 9.49 10.73 7.83
C GLU A 192 8.47 11.50 6.98
N ASN A 193 8.52 11.33 5.68
CA ASN A 193 7.62 11.98 4.72
C ASN A 193 6.87 10.99 3.84
N THR A 194 6.81 9.71 4.22
CA THR A 194 6.13 8.65 3.46
C THR A 194 5.05 8.00 4.32
N PHE A 195 3.82 8.01 3.83
CA PHE A 195 2.64 7.56 4.56
C PHE A 195 1.78 6.66 3.68
N VAL A 196 0.96 5.79 4.31
CA VAL A 196 0.02 4.91 3.61
C VAL A 196 -1.36 4.99 4.24
N ALA A 197 -2.40 4.92 3.43
CA ALA A 197 -3.78 4.95 3.92
C ALA A 197 -4.72 4.10 3.03
N GLY A 198 -5.84 3.72 3.61
CA GLY A 198 -6.94 3.06 2.90
C GLY A 198 -8.06 2.67 3.83
N SER A 199 -9.16 2.19 3.24
CA SER A 199 -10.30 1.69 4.02
C SER A 199 -10.55 0.21 3.84
N SER A 200 -11.23 -0.39 4.79
CA SER A 200 -11.65 -1.79 4.67
C SER A 200 -10.43 -2.72 4.48
N MET A 201 -10.40 -3.48 3.40
CA MET A 201 -9.22 -4.24 2.98
C MET A 201 -8.02 -3.34 2.71
N GLY A 202 -8.22 -2.11 2.20
CA GLY A 202 -7.15 -1.11 2.06
C GLY A 202 -6.61 -0.63 3.40
N GLY A 203 -7.45 -0.52 4.43
CA GLY A 203 -7.02 -0.27 5.81
C GLY A 203 -6.18 -1.43 6.38
N LEU A 204 -6.61 -2.67 6.10
CA LEU A 204 -5.87 -3.86 6.49
C LEU A 204 -4.50 -3.95 5.78
N MET A 205 -4.45 -3.61 4.48
CA MET A 205 -3.20 -3.53 3.71
C MET A 205 -2.30 -2.37 4.19
N SER A 206 -2.86 -1.24 4.60
CA SER A 206 -2.08 -0.12 5.16
C SER A 206 -1.39 -0.52 6.46
N MET A 207 -2.09 -1.24 7.35
CA MET A 207 -1.50 -1.86 8.54
C MET A 207 -0.39 -2.86 8.16
N TYR A 208 -0.65 -3.71 7.16
CA TYR A 208 0.32 -4.69 6.69
C TYR A 208 1.56 -4.02 6.10
N ALA A 209 1.39 -2.97 5.30
CA ALA A 209 2.47 -2.21 4.68
C ALA A 209 3.45 -1.62 5.71
N ILE A 210 2.93 -0.97 6.75
CA ILE A 210 3.80 -0.37 7.77
C ILE A 210 4.45 -1.43 8.67
N SER A 211 3.81 -2.59 8.84
CA SER A 211 4.37 -3.72 9.59
C SER A 211 5.51 -4.41 8.84
N GLU A 212 5.40 -4.56 7.52
CA GLU A 212 6.42 -5.21 6.69
C GLU A 212 7.55 -4.25 6.28
N TYR A 213 7.23 -2.97 6.09
CA TYR A 213 8.17 -1.95 5.64
C TYR A 213 8.25 -0.74 6.59
N PRO A 214 8.59 -0.96 7.89
CA PRO A 214 8.66 0.13 8.88
C PRO A 214 9.78 1.14 8.58
N ASN A 215 10.75 0.79 7.76
CA ASN A 215 11.81 1.70 7.32
C ASN A 215 11.40 2.57 6.12
N VAL A 216 10.22 2.32 5.54
CA VAL A 216 9.69 3.07 4.40
C VAL A 216 8.56 4.01 4.83
N PHE A 217 7.65 3.54 5.67
CA PHE A 217 6.48 4.30 6.10
C PHE A 217 6.63 4.79 7.53
N GLN A 218 6.39 6.08 7.76
CA GLN A 218 6.32 6.65 9.11
C GLN A 218 4.94 6.46 9.73
N GLY A 219 3.90 6.44 8.93
CA GLY A 219 2.55 6.32 9.46
C GLY A 219 1.58 5.64 8.52
N ALA A 220 0.56 5.01 9.13
CA ALA A 220 -0.54 4.37 8.43
C ALA A 220 -1.89 4.86 8.96
N ALA A 221 -2.83 5.14 8.05
CA ALA A 221 -4.24 5.37 8.37
C ALA A 221 -5.10 4.24 7.83
N CYS A 222 -5.70 3.50 8.75
CA CYS A 222 -6.42 2.27 8.52
C CYS A 222 -7.91 2.49 8.85
N VAL A 223 -8.65 3.05 7.88
CA VAL A 223 -10.03 3.49 8.07
C VAL A 223 -11.00 2.32 7.95
N SER A 224 -11.95 2.18 8.87
CA SER A 224 -12.92 1.06 8.89
C SER A 224 -12.24 -0.28 8.58
N THR A 225 -11.15 -0.58 9.27
CA THR A 225 -10.26 -1.70 8.96
C THR A 225 -11.00 -3.04 9.00
N HIS A 226 -10.88 -3.81 7.92
CA HIS A 226 -11.60 -5.06 7.76
C HIS A 226 -10.96 -6.23 8.53
N TRP A 227 -10.94 -6.14 9.86
CA TRP A 227 -10.39 -7.16 10.75
C TRP A 227 -11.00 -8.55 10.56
N VAL A 228 -12.22 -8.59 9.99
CA VAL A 228 -12.90 -9.84 9.64
C VAL A 228 -12.11 -10.65 8.59
N GLY A 229 -11.32 -9.97 7.74
CA GLY A 229 -10.40 -10.58 6.78
C GLY A 229 -11.06 -11.27 5.58
N ALA A 230 -12.33 -11.61 5.68
CA ALA A 230 -13.15 -12.25 4.64
C ALA A 230 -14.61 -11.85 4.83
N MET A 231 -15.55 -12.51 4.13
CA MET A 231 -16.97 -12.32 4.40
C MET A 231 -17.30 -12.72 5.85
N PRO A 232 -18.08 -11.91 6.58
CA PRO A 232 -18.49 -12.24 7.94
C PRO A 232 -19.17 -13.59 8.02
N GLN A 233 -18.68 -14.45 8.90
CA GLN A 233 -19.23 -15.79 9.12
C GLN A 233 -18.99 -16.26 10.54
N LYS A 234 -19.80 -17.22 10.99
CA LYS A 234 -19.59 -17.89 12.30
C LYS A 234 -18.26 -18.62 12.31
N ASN A 235 -17.54 -18.54 13.44
CA ASN A 235 -16.23 -19.18 13.62
C ASN A 235 -15.17 -18.77 12.58
N ASN A 236 -15.21 -17.51 12.15
CA ASN A 236 -14.24 -16.96 11.20
C ASN A 236 -12.81 -17.01 11.78
N PRO A 237 -11.87 -17.75 11.15
CA PRO A 237 -10.51 -17.89 11.68
C PRO A 237 -9.58 -16.73 11.36
N PHE A 238 -9.92 -15.89 10.39
CA PHE A 238 -9.04 -14.82 9.91
C PHE A 238 -8.68 -13.78 10.98
N PRO A 239 -9.62 -13.26 11.79
CA PRO A 239 -9.30 -12.25 12.79
C PRO A 239 -8.19 -12.71 13.75
N LYS A 240 -8.27 -13.95 14.27
CA LYS A 240 -7.24 -14.49 15.15
C LYS A 240 -5.87 -14.54 14.48
N ALA A 241 -5.80 -14.99 13.25
CA ALA A 241 -4.56 -15.06 12.48
C ALA A 241 -3.98 -13.65 12.23
N ILE A 242 -4.83 -12.69 11.83
CA ILE A 242 -4.45 -11.30 11.59
C ILE A 242 -3.91 -10.66 12.88
N PHE A 243 -4.61 -10.76 14.00
CA PHE A 243 -4.14 -10.20 15.27
C PHE A 243 -2.88 -10.87 15.80
N SER A 244 -2.73 -12.18 15.59
CA SER A 244 -1.50 -12.89 15.94
C SER A 244 -0.31 -12.42 15.11
N TYR A 245 -0.52 -12.09 13.83
CA TYR A 245 0.47 -11.46 12.97
C TYR A 245 0.81 -10.06 13.48
N VAL A 246 -0.20 -9.19 13.65
CA VAL A 246 -0.01 -7.79 14.09
C VAL A 246 0.80 -7.71 15.37
N ALA A 247 0.42 -8.50 16.40
CA ALA A 247 1.10 -8.51 17.69
C ALA A 247 2.60 -8.84 17.61
N LYS A 248 3.05 -9.48 16.53
CA LYS A 248 4.44 -9.88 16.30
C LYS A 248 5.21 -8.93 15.37
N HIS A 249 4.51 -8.06 14.64
CA HIS A 249 5.09 -7.22 13.59
C HIS A 249 4.75 -5.75 13.78
N ILE A 250 4.58 -5.32 15.01
CA ILE A 250 4.31 -3.92 15.34
C ILE A 250 5.56 -3.08 15.07
N PRO A 251 5.44 -1.97 14.30
CA PRO A 251 6.54 -1.02 14.16
C PRO A 251 6.92 -0.37 15.51
N ASN A 252 8.14 0.17 15.61
CA ASN A 252 8.58 0.87 16.82
C ASN A 252 7.72 2.11 17.09
N ALA A 253 7.09 2.17 18.28
CA ALA A 253 6.21 3.25 18.69
C ALA A 253 6.90 4.63 18.72
N GLU A 254 8.21 4.70 19.02
CA GLU A 254 8.94 5.97 19.08
C GLU A 254 9.03 6.70 17.73
N SER A 255 8.88 5.96 16.62
CA SER A 255 9.14 6.49 15.27
C SER A 255 7.98 6.29 14.29
N HIS A 256 6.85 5.77 14.74
CA HIS A 256 5.69 5.50 13.86
C HIS A 256 4.39 6.04 14.43
N LYS A 257 3.43 6.29 13.52
CA LYS A 257 2.08 6.74 13.84
C LYS A 257 1.07 5.80 13.22
N ILE A 258 0.12 5.31 14.01
CA ILE A 258 -0.92 4.40 13.53
C ILE A 258 -2.30 4.95 13.89
N TYR A 259 -3.14 5.05 12.87
CA TYR A 259 -4.53 5.47 13.03
C TYR A 259 -5.46 4.34 12.59
N PHE A 260 -6.41 4.01 13.45
CA PHE A 260 -7.56 3.17 13.13
C PHE A 260 -8.85 3.93 13.43
N ASP A 261 -9.89 3.58 12.72
CA ASP A 261 -11.26 3.93 13.08
C ASP A 261 -12.26 2.86 12.64
N TYR A 262 -13.47 2.98 13.13
CA TYR A 262 -14.57 2.08 12.76
C TYR A 262 -15.92 2.71 13.09
N GLY A 263 -16.94 2.28 12.35
CA GLY A 263 -18.35 2.57 12.61
C GLY A 263 -19.07 1.40 13.29
N ASN A 264 -20.40 1.39 13.15
CA ASN A 264 -21.24 0.30 13.66
C ASN A 264 -22.46 0.00 12.81
N LYS A 265 -22.47 0.47 11.54
CA LYS A 265 -23.55 0.17 10.60
C LYS A 265 -23.00 -0.54 9.35
N THR A 266 -23.86 -1.23 8.63
CA THR A 266 -23.52 -2.05 7.47
C THR A 266 -22.36 -3.03 7.82
N LEU A 267 -21.27 -3.10 7.05
CA LEU A 267 -20.15 -3.98 7.34
C LEU A 267 -19.42 -3.61 8.63
N ASP A 268 -19.37 -2.31 9.00
CA ASP A 268 -18.72 -1.85 10.24
C ASP A 268 -19.39 -2.41 11.50
N GLN A 269 -20.63 -2.91 11.44
CA GLN A 269 -21.29 -3.54 12.61
C GLN A 269 -20.48 -4.70 13.21
N PHE A 270 -19.59 -5.31 12.44
CA PHE A 270 -18.74 -6.41 12.88
C PHE A 270 -17.41 -5.97 13.51
N TYR A 271 -17.07 -4.66 13.52
CA TYR A 271 -15.76 -4.18 13.94
C TYR A 271 -15.65 -3.79 15.44
N PRO A 272 -16.71 -3.30 16.11
CA PRO A 272 -16.61 -2.89 17.52
C PRO A 272 -16.06 -3.98 18.45
N GLN A 273 -16.35 -5.27 18.16
CA GLN A 273 -15.87 -6.39 18.96
C GLN A 273 -14.34 -6.54 18.95
N TYR A 274 -13.63 -5.94 18.00
CA TYR A 274 -12.17 -6.02 17.87
C TYR A 274 -11.45 -4.80 18.46
N ALA A 275 -12.18 -3.75 18.85
CA ALA A 275 -11.58 -2.48 19.27
C ALA A 275 -10.62 -2.65 20.46
N SER A 276 -11.05 -3.36 21.51
CA SER A 276 -10.22 -3.60 22.70
C SER A 276 -8.98 -4.46 22.39
N THR A 277 -9.07 -5.37 21.43
CA THR A 277 -7.91 -6.16 20.99
C THR A 277 -6.89 -5.27 20.30
N VAL A 278 -7.34 -4.40 19.38
CA VAL A 278 -6.47 -3.42 18.71
C VAL A 278 -5.81 -2.50 19.71
N ASP A 279 -6.59 -1.90 20.63
CA ASP A 279 -6.07 -1.02 21.67
C ASP A 279 -4.99 -1.71 22.51
N SER A 280 -5.28 -2.93 23.00
CA SER A 280 -4.35 -3.69 23.83
C SER A 280 -3.05 -4.03 23.09
N ILE A 281 -3.13 -4.42 21.81
CA ILE A 281 -1.96 -4.77 21.02
C ILE A 281 -1.02 -3.55 20.90
N TYR A 282 -1.53 -2.38 20.56
CA TYR A 282 -0.70 -1.20 20.35
C TYR A 282 -0.22 -0.58 21.66
N THR A 283 -1.10 -0.43 22.67
CA THR A 283 -0.71 0.19 23.96
C THR A 283 0.31 -0.68 24.73
N ASN A 284 0.19 -2.00 24.69
CA ASN A 284 1.17 -2.90 25.31
C ASN A 284 2.55 -2.85 24.62
N ASN A 285 2.64 -2.28 23.41
CA ASN A 285 3.88 -2.07 22.67
C ASN A 285 4.35 -0.60 22.67
N GLY A 286 3.94 0.18 23.65
CA GLY A 286 4.44 1.54 23.90
C GLY A 286 3.78 2.64 23.09
N TYR A 287 2.72 2.34 22.34
CA TYR A 287 1.95 3.36 21.65
C TYR A 287 1.07 4.13 22.64
N THR A 288 0.97 5.43 22.43
CA THR A 288 0.20 6.36 23.26
C THR A 288 -0.74 7.20 22.38
N GLU A 289 -1.56 8.03 22.99
CA GLU A 289 -2.41 8.95 22.24
C GLU A 289 -1.67 9.96 21.35
N ASN A 290 -0.35 10.11 21.49
CA ASN A 290 0.45 10.97 20.61
C ASN A 290 0.72 10.33 19.24
N ASN A 291 0.74 9.01 19.16
CA ASN A 291 1.14 8.26 17.97
C ASN A 291 0.21 7.10 17.60
N PHE A 292 -0.88 6.93 18.35
CA PHE A 292 -1.91 5.92 18.10
C PHE A 292 -3.31 6.48 18.31
N ARG A 293 -4.23 6.11 17.43
CA ARG A 293 -5.66 6.36 17.54
C ARG A 293 -6.43 5.12 17.11
N ASN A 294 -7.53 4.84 17.80
CA ASN A 294 -8.55 3.87 17.40
C ASN A 294 -9.92 4.45 17.72
N ILE A 295 -10.54 5.13 16.76
CA ILE A 295 -11.68 6.02 17.00
C ILE A 295 -12.98 5.34 16.57
N PHE A 296 -13.94 5.30 17.49
CA PHE A 296 -15.30 4.87 17.20
C PHE A 296 -16.16 6.01 16.67
N TYR A 297 -16.78 5.83 15.52
CA TYR A 297 -17.76 6.74 14.94
C TYR A 297 -19.16 6.13 14.97
N SER A 298 -19.98 6.54 15.93
CA SER A 298 -21.34 6.01 16.09
C SER A 298 -22.23 6.31 14.89
N ASN A 299 -23.09 5.36 14.54
CA ASN A 299 -24.08 5.46 13.46
C ASN A 299 -23.48 5.73 12.07
N THR A 300 -22.23 5.32 11.82
CA THR A 300 -21.59 5.43 10.52
C THR A 300 -21.56 4.11 9.78
N ASN A 301 -21.76 4.19 8.45
CA ASN A 301 -21.75 3.07 7.53
C ASN A 301 -20.36 2.84 6.95
N HIS A 302 -20.13 1.63 6.43
CA HIS A 302 -18.96 1.26 5.64
C HIS A 302 -19.07 1.80 4.21
N SER A 303 -18.75 3.07 3.99
CA SER A 303 -18.79 3.69 2.65
C SER A 303 -17.99 4.99 2.57
N GLU A 304 -17.62 5.36 1.34
CA GLU A 304 -16.90 6.59 1.01
C GLU A 304 -17.65 7.82 1.54
N ARG A 305 -18.98 7.85 1.45
CA ARG A 305 -19.83 8.95 1.98
C ARG A 305 -19.64 9.20 3.47
N TYR A 306 -19.30 8.17 4.25
CA TYR A 306 -19.03 8.32 5.67
C TYR A 306 -17.55 8.54 5.95
N TRP A 307 -16.63 7.99 5.14
CA TRP A 307 -15.21 8.22 5.26
C TRP A 307 -14.83 9.66 4.89
N GLN A 308 -15.41 10.22 3.83
CA GLN A 308 -15.18 11.62 3.45
C GLN A 308 -15.48 12.63 4.56
N LYS A 309 -16.45 12.33 5.45
CA LYS A 309 -16.84 13.23 6.54
C LYS A 309 -15.83 13.30 7.69
N ARG A 310 -14.85 12.42 7.70
CA ARG A 310 -13.87 12.28 8.77
C ARG A 310 -12.44 12.10 8.32
N VAL A 311 -12.19 12.09 7.02
CA VAL A 311 -10.86 11.82 6.46
C VAL A 311 -9.83 12.90 6.84
N ASP A 312 -10.26 14.10 7.17
CA ASP A 312 -9.40 15.17 7.70
C ASP A 312 -8.74 14.78 9.04
N VAL A 313 -9.37 13.92 9.84
CA VAL A 313 -8.81 13.44 11.12
C VAL A 313 -7.55 12.59 10.88
N PRO A 314 -7.57 11.47 10.11
CA PRO A 314 -6.36 10.72 9.81
C PRO A 314 -5.33 11.52 8.99
N LEU A 315 -5.75 12.39 8.06
CA LEU A 315 -4.82 13.26 7.33
C LEU A 315 -4.06 14.20 8.29
N THR A 316 -4.77 14.84 9.20
CA THR A 316 -4.16 15.70 10.23
C THR A 316 -3.24 14.87 11.14
N PHE A 317 -3.67 13.71 11.60
CA PHE A 317 -2.90 12.87 12.50
C PHE A 317 -1.56 12.45 11.89
N LEU A 318 -1.56 12.04 10.62
CA LEU A 318 -0.34 11.59 9.92
C LEU A 318 0.55 12.76 9.52
N LEU A 319 -0.02 13.82 8.94
CA LEU A 319 0.69 14.84 8.17
C LEU A 319 0.87 16.18 8.91
N LYS A 320 0.46 16.25 10.18
CA LYS A 320 0.63 17.47 11.01
C LYS A 320 2.06 18.00 10.93
N LYS A 321 2.19 19.34 10.83
CA LYS A 321 3.48 20.06 10.91
C LYS A 321 4.13 19.91 12.27
#